data_8b9a68b480dc4fac8907baca92ea5eb3
#
_entry.id   8b9a68b480dc4fac8907baca92ea5eb3
#
_cell.length_a   1.000
_cell.length_b   1.000
_cell.length_c   1.000
_cell.angle_alpha   90.00
_cell.angle_beta   90.00
_cell.angle_gamma   90.00
#
_symmetry.space_group_name_H-M   'P 1'
#
loop_
_entity.id
_entity.type
_entity.pdbx_description
1 polymer ?
#
loop_
_entity_poly.entity_id
_entity_poly.type
_entity_poly.pdbx_seq_one_letter_code
_entity_poly.pdbx_strand_id
1 'polypeptide(L)' 'TLFRSVISDICKTDGVVVNILGAAVQELEDSVMCVFILQLIGDDESIRKAEEQIDKNGVLRERMEVE' A
#
# COMPACT_ATOMS: atom_id res chain seq x y z
N THR A 1 14.35 -1.56 0.76
CA THR A 1 13.64 -0.98 -0.37
C THR A 1 12.40 -0.22 0.09
N LEU A 2 11.93 0.70 -0.74
CA LEU A 2 10.75 1.50 -0.44
C LEU A 2 9.52 0.61 -0.18
N PHE A 3 9.33 -0.42 -0.98
CA PHE A 3 8.19 -1.32 -0.81
C PHE A 3 8.18 -1.96 0.57
N ARG A 4 9.33 -2.46 1.01
CA ARG A 4 9.43 -3.11 2.32
C ARG A 4 9.10 -2.14 3.44
N SER A 5 9.56 -0.89 3.34
CA SER A 5 9.27 0.15 4.34
C SER A 5 7.78 0.47 4.41
N VAL A 6 7.13 0.60 3.25
CA VAL A 6 5.70 0.90 3.18
C VAL A 6 4.89 -0.24 3.81
N ILE A 7 5.17 -1.48 3.42
CA ILE A 7 4.43 -2.63 3.96
C ILE A 7 4.66 -2.77 5.47
N SER A 8 5.89 -2.56 5.92
CA SER A 8 6.21 -2.61 7.35
C SER A 8 5.41 -1.57 8.14
N ASP A 9 5.33 -0.34 7.62
CA ASP A 9 4.59 0.73 8.29
C ASP A 9 3.09 0.43 8.34
N ILE A 10 2.54 -0.10 7.26
CA ILE A 10 1.12 -0.47 7.23
C ILE A 10 0.84 -1.59 8.23
N CYS A 11 1.70 -2.59 8.28
CA CYS A 11 1.53 -3.73 9.19
C CYS A 11 1.62 -3.34 10.66
N LYS A 12 2.26 -2.21 10.97
CA LYS A 12 2.31 -1.69 12.33
C LYS A 12 1.03 -0.98 12.75
N THR A 13 0.14 -0.71 11.83
CA THR A 13 -1.13 -0.07 12.13
C THR A 13 -2.06 -1.09 12.78
N ASP A 14 -2.45 -0.82 14.00
CA ASP A 14 -3.33 -1.73 14.74
C ASP A 14 -4.71 -1.83 14.08
N GLY A 15 -5.24 -3.04 14.03
CA GLY A 15 -6.58 -3.28 13.52
C GLY A 15 -6.68 -3.42 12.01
N VAL A 16 -5.54 -3.48 11.31
CA VAL A 16 -5.54 -3.63 9.85
C VAL A 16 -4.85 -4.93 9.47
N VAL A 17 -5.50 -5.70 8.60
CA VAL A 17 -4.92 -6.87 7.94
C VAL A 17 -4.61 -6.46 6.51
N VAL A 18 -3.41 -6.76 6.04
CA VAL A 18 -2.95 -6.42 4.70
C VAL A 18 -2.77 -7.69 3.89
N ASN A 19 -3.47 -7.77 2.76
CA ASN A 19 -3.28 -8.84 1.79
C ASN A 19 -2.73 -8.24 0.51
N ILE A 20 -1.71 -8.88 -0.05
CA ILE A 20 -1.15 -8.48 -1.34
C ILE A 20 -1.87 -9.28 -2.41
N LEU A 21 -2.69 -8.62 -3.21
CA LEU A 21 -3.49 -9.26 -4.24
C LEU A 21 -2.75 -9.36 -5.57
N GLY A 22 -1.79 -8.48 -5.79
CA GLY A 22 -1.04 -8.50 -7.03
C GLY A 22 0.14 -7.55 -6.97
N ALA A 23 1.10 -7.81 -7.83
CA ALA A 23 2.28 -6.97 -7.95
C ALA A 23 2.76 -7.03 -9.40
N ALA A 24 3.24 -5.89 -9.89
CA ALA A 24 3.82 -5.80 -11.22
C ALA A 24 5.02 -4.87 -11.20
N VAL A 25 6.02 -5.21 -11.99
CA VAL A 25 7.21 -4.39 -12.15
C VAL A 25 7.31 -4.02 -13.62
N GLN A 26 7.47 -2.74 -13.89
CA GLN A 26 7.63 -2.24 -15.24
C GLN A 26 8.93 -1.45 -15.34
N GLU A 27 9.77 -1.81 -16.28
CA GLU A 27 10.98 -1.06 -16.54
C GLU A 27 10.66 0.10 -17.47
N LEU A 28 11.05 1.28 -17.04
CA LEU A 28 10.98 2.50 -17.83
C LEU A 28 12.40 2.85 -18.27
N GLU A 29 12.52 3.80 -19.17
CA GLU A 29 13.80 4.12 -19.79
C GLU A 29 14.91 4.43 -18.75
N ASP A 30 14.58 5.21 -17.72
CA ASP A 30 15.52 5.64 -16.71
C ASP A 30 15.15 5.21 -15.29
N SER A 31 14.12 4.36 -15.15
CA SER A 31 13.64 4.02 -13.83
C SER A 31 12.85 2.72 -13.87
N VAL A 32 12.44 2.27 -12.69
CA VAL A 32 11.60 1.10 -12.54
C VAL A 32 10.35 1.51 -11.77
N MET A 33 9.19 1.13 -12.28
CA MET A 33 7.92 1.36 -11.63
C MET A 33 7.41 0.05 -11.06
N CYS A 34 7.09 0.07 -9.75
CA CYS A 34 6.48 -1.07 -9.09
C CYS A 34 5.04 -0.72 -8.72
N VAL A 35 4.12 -1.59 -9.07
CA VAL A 35 2.70 -1.41 -8.76
C VAL A 35 2.25 -2.58 -7.90
N PHE A 36 1.59 -2.27 -6.81
CA PHE A 36 1.08 -3.28 -5.90
C PHE A 36 -0.40 -3.07 -5.68
N ILE A 37 -1.15 -4.15 -5.67
CA ILE A 37 -2.56 -4.12 -5.34
C ILE A 37 -2.71 -4.73 -3.96
N LEU A 38 -3.14 -3.91 -3.02
CA LEU A 38 -3.24 -4.31 -1.62
C LEU A 38 -4.71 -4.28 -1.19
N GLN A 39 -5.08 -5.25 -0.38
CA GLN A 39 -6.37 -5.24 0.28
C GLN A 39 -6.15 -4.92 1.75
N LEU A 40 -6.82 -3.89 2.23
CA LEU A 40 -6.75 -3.49 3.63
C LEU A 40 -8.08 -3.87 4.29
N ILE A 41 -8.01 -4.67 5.32
CA ILE A 41 -9.19 -5.14 6.04
C ILE A 41 -9.13 -4.60 7.47
N GLY A 42 -10.16 -3.90 7.88
CA GLY A 42 -10.23 -3.32 9.20
C GLY A 42 -11.39 -2.32 9.28
N ASP A 43 -11.49 -1.61 10.39
CA ASP A 43 -12.48 -0.56 10.49
C ASP A 43 -12.03 0.70 9.72
N ASP A 44 -12.95 1.62 9.49
CA ASP A 44 -12.66 2.80 8.67
C ASP A 44 -11.53 3.64 9.23
N GLU A 45 -11.47 3.78 10.54
CA GLU A 45 -10.43 4.58 11.18
C GLU A 45 -9.05 3.94 11.00
N SER A 46 -8.96 2.62 11.20
CA SER A 46 -7.71 1.90 11.04
C SER A 46 -7.22 1.92 9.60
N ILE A 47 -8.14 1.74 8.66
CA ILE A 47 -7.81 1.81 7.23
C ILE A 47 -7.29 3.20 6.87
N ARG A 48 -7.91 4.26 7.39
CA ARG A 48 -7.45 5.62 7.14
C ARG A 48 -6.03 5.84 7.66
N LYS A 49 -5.73 5.33 8.85
CA LYS A 49 -4.37 5.42 9.40
C LYS A 49 -3.35 4.70 8.53
N ALA A 50 -3.73 3.53 8.00
CA ALA A 50 -2.85 2.80 7.09
C ALA A 50 -2.61 3.59 5.80
N GLU A 51 -3.65 4.21 5.26
CA GLU A 51 -3.52 5.05 4.07
C GLU A 51 -2.62 6.25 4.33
N GLU A 52 -2.70 6.85 5.51
CA GLU A 52 -1.80 7.94 5.89
C GLU A 52 -0.34 7.49 5.90
N GLN A 53 -0.07 6.27 6.34
CA GLN A 53 1.30 5.74 6.32
C GLN A 53 1.80 5.56 4.89
N ILE A 54 0.95 5.14 3.98
CA ILE A 54 1.30 5.04 2.55
C ILE A 54 1.66 6.43 2.01
N ASP A 55 0.85 7.42 2.32
CA ASP A 55 1.08 8.79 1.85
C ASP A 55 2.38 9.37 2.40
N LYS A 56 2.71 9.09 3.66
CA LYS A 56 3.97 9.56 4.27
C LYS A 56 5.19 9.02 3.56
N ASN A 57 5.09 7.87 2.93
CA ASN A 57 6.20 7.27 2.21
C ASN A 57 6.33 7.80 0.77
N GLY A 58 5.50 8.76 0.40
CA GLY A 58 5.57 9.38 -0.92
C GLY A 58 5.10 8.49 -2.06
N VAL A 59 4.31 7.49 -1.76
CA VAL A 59 3.78 6.56 -2.75
C VAL A 59 2.45 7.08 -3.27
N LEU A 60 2.29 7.08 -4.59
CA LEU A 60 1.01 7.41 -5.20
C LEU A 60 0.07 6.22 -4.99
N ARG A 61 -1.14 6.51 -4.58
CA ARG A 61 -2.14 5.47 -4.37
C ARG A 61 -3.47 5.84 -4.98
N GLU A 62 -4.21 4.82 -5.32
CA GLU A 62 -5.58 4.95 -5.79
C GLU A 62 -6.43 3.95 -5.02
N ARG A 63 -7.55 4.41 -4.53
CA ARG A 63 -8.47 3.55 -3.80
C ARG A 63 -9.48 2.96 -4.76
N MET A 64 -9.60 1.62 -4.74
CA MET A 64 -10.60 0.93 -5.52
C MET A 64 -11.62 0.32 -4.56
N GLU A 65 -12.89 0.51 -4.87
CA GLU A 65 -13.95 -0.11 -4.09
C GLU A 65 -14.38 -1.39 -4.80
N VAL A 66 -14.47 -2.46 -4.02
CA VAL A 66 -14.90 -3.76 -4.50
C VAL A 66 -16.23 -4.06 -3.83
N GLU A 67 -17.24 -4.31 -4.62
CA GLU A 67 -18.53 -4.69 -4.09
C GLU A 67 -18.64 -6.21 -3.92
#